data_8a21f3e0518fbce3c979275f2bd070e8
#
_entry.id   8a21f3e0518fbce3c979275f2bd070e8
#
_cell.length_a   1.000
_cell.length_b   1.000
_cell.length_c   1.000
_cell.angle_alpha   90.00
_cell.angle_beta   90.00
_cell.angle_gamma   90.00
#
_symmetry.space_group_name_H-M   'P 1'
#
loop_
_entity.id
_entity.type
_entity.pdbx_description
1 polymer ?
#
loop_
_entity_poly.entity_id
_entity_poly.type
_entity_poly.pdbx_seq_one_letter_code
_entity_poly.pdbx_strand_id
1 'polypeptide(L)'
;MENLLTTRPYKEVALANTFVTEILPLIKKYERRLFLLLINEAQQYLKGQHLDDSFDVKKWSSQTFTFKLNELLDGDRDENYTRARQAIQGLMKKSFPFNFGENKKFEGEVNFLNGYIYEKRSGELTISLDEIVWSALFNFASGFQYVDLYVCLMADQPYSIYFYSLIYDQDEITIGIDTLRERLKLGGKYKNGNDLIKKVIEPAQKELDSISPRSFSIEIEKEKKRGAPIKNIKLRARNIQ
;
A
#
# COMPACT_ATOMS: atom_id res chain seq x y z
N MET A 1 -12.08 -27.10 -6.57
CA MET A 1 -11.49 -25.76 -6.47
C MET A 1 -10.03 -25.97 -6.11
N GLU A 2 -9.18 -26.11 -7.11
CA GLU A 2 -7.74 -26.13 -6.86
C GLU A 2 -7.33 -24.73 -6.40
N ASN A 3 -6.66 -24.71 -5.27
CA ASN A 3 -6.21 -23.52 -4.60
C ASN A 3 -5.19 -22.80 -5.50
N LEU A 4 -5.59 -21.73 -6.17
CA LEU A 4 -4.67 -20.80 -6.86
C LEU A 4 -3.53 -20.30 -5.97
N LEU A 5 -3.66 -20.51 -4.66
CA LEU A 5 -2.67 -20.23 -3.62
C LEU A 5 -1.40 -21.08 -3.69
N THR A 6 -1.46 -22.27 -4.32
CA THR A 6 -0.35 -23.24 -4.27
C THR A 6 0.58 -23.20 -5.48
N THR A 7 0.29 -22.43 -6.52
CA THR A 7 1.02 -22.47 -7.79
C THR A 7 1.77 -21.18 -8.15
N ARG A 8 1.57 -20.05 -7.42
CA ARG A 8 2.36 -18.83 -7.65
C ARG A 8 3.48 -18.76 -6.60
N PRO A 9 4.75 -18.73 -7.01
CA PRO A 9 5.82 -18.46 -6.07
C PRO A 9 5.55 -17.11 -5.41
N TYR A 10 5.55 -17.09 -4.07
CA TYR A 10 5.47 -15.85 -3.30
C TYR A 10 6.53 -14.89 -3.82
N LYS A 11 6.11 -13.73 -4.27
CA LYS A 11 7.00 -12.73 -4.82
C LYS A 11 7.07 -11.58 -3.83
N GLU A 12 8.23 -11.43 -3.21
CA GLU A 12 8.49 -10.29 -2.37
C GLU A 12 8.64 -9.03 -3.22
N VAL A 13 8.04 -7.96 -2.76
CA VAL A 13 8.20 -6.61 -3.31
C VAL A 13 8.60 -5.66 -2.20
N ALA A 14 9.46 -4.70 -2.53
CA ALA A 14 9.79 -3.61 -1.64
C ALA A 14 8.76 -2.50 -1.79
N LEU A 15 8.08 -2.15 -0.71
CA LEU A 15 7.17 -1.01 -0.65
C LEU A 15 7.86 0.15 0.06
N ALA A 16 8.03 1.28 -0.64
CA ALA A 16 8.56 2.50 -0.04
C ALA A 16 7.65 2.99 1.08
N ASN A 17 8.23 3.50 2.17
CA ASN A 17 7.46 4.06 3.28
C ASN A 17 6.52 5.18 2.81
N THR A 18 6.95 6.01 1.87
CA THR A 18 6.10 7.04 1.24
C THR A 18 4.86 6.46 0.56
N PHE A 19 5.00 5.33 -0.15
CA PHE A 19 3.83 4.65 -0.72
C PHE A 19 2.86 4.20 0.37
N VAL A 20 3.37 3.54 1.41
CA VAL A 20 2.55 2.95 2.48
C VAL A 20 1.85 4.02 3.33
N THR A 21 2.52 5.16 3.61
CA THR A 21 1.98 6.19 4.51
C THR A 21 1.30 7.34 3.78
N GLU A 22 1.70 7.66 2.55
CA GLU A 22 1.21 8.84 1.84
C GLU A 22 0.19 8.50 0.73
N ILE A 23 0.40 7.42 0.00
CA ILE A 23 -0.44 7.05 -1.15
C ILE A 23 -1.53 6.04 -0.74
N LEU A 24 -1.15 4.96 -0.08
CA LEU A 24 -2.03 3.84 0.24
C LEU A 24 -3.33 4.25 0.96
N PRO A 25 -3.32 5.19 1.93
CA PRO A 25 -4.54 5.65 2.60
C PRO A 25 -5.52 6.43 1.70
N LEU A 26 -5.05 6.95 0.57
CA LEU A 26 -5.85 7.80 -0.34
C LEU A 26 -6.56 7.00 -1.43
N ILE A 27 -6.19 5.73 -1.63
CA ILE A 27 -6.60 4.92 -2.77
C ILE A 27 -7.47 3.73 -2.37
N LYS A 28 -8.35 3.32 -3.28
CA LYS A 28 -9.29 2.20 -3.09
C LYS A 28 -8.66 0.88 -3.55
N LYS A 29 -9.32 -0.27 -3.28
CA LYS A 29 -8.86 -1.62 -3.58
C LYS A 29 -8.26 -1.79 -4.99
N TYR A 30 -9.02 -1.55 -6.05
CA TYR A 30 -8.53 -1.73 -7.42
C TYR A 30 -7.45 -0.72 -7.82
N GLU A 31 -7.49 0.50 -7.25
CA GLU A 31 -6.44 1.50 -7.41
C GLU A 31 -5.12 1.03 -6.74
N ARG A 32 -5.21 0.42 -5.55
CA ARG A 32 -4.06 -0.19 -4.86
C ARG A 32 -3.46 -1.33 -5.67
N ARG A 33 -4.29 -2.22 -6.19
CA ARG A 33 -3.84 -3.32 -7.04
C ARG A 33 -3.05 -2.82 -8.24
N LEU A 34 -3.53 -1.76 -8.90
CA LEU A 34 -2.82 -1.15 -10.02
C LEU A 34 -1.40 -0.70 -9.60
N PHE A 35 -1.28 0.02 -8.47
CA PHE A 35 0.03 0.45 -7.99
C PHE A 35 0.92 -0.72 -7.56
N LEU A 36 0.38 -1.72 -6.91
CA LEU A 36 1.14 -2.91 -6.50
C LEU A 36 1.66 -3.69 -7.71
N LEU A 37 0.84 -3.88 -8.74
CA LEU A 37 1.28 -4.52 -9.99
C LEU A 37 2.36 -3.69 -10.68
N LEU A 38 2.18 -2.37 -10.72
CA LEU A 38 3.15 -1.44 -11.31
C LEU A 38 4.49 -1.47 -10.56
N ILE A 39 4.46 -1.44 -9.22
CA ILE A 39 5.67 -1.58 -8.39
C ILE A 39 6.34 -2.92 -8.66
N ASN A 40 5.58 -4.00 -8.76
CA ASN A 40 6.11 -5.31 -9.07
C ASN A 40 6.78 -5.36 -10.45
N GLU A 41 6.15 -4.82 -11.49
CA GLU A 41 6.74 -4.76 -12.83
C GLU A 41 8.00 -3.91 -12.85
N ALA A 42 7.96 -2.70 -12.29
CA ALA A 42 9.12 -1.82 -12.23
C ALA A 42 10.30 -2.47 -11.50
N GLN A 43 10.08 -3.16 -10.38
CA GLN A 43 11.14 -3.84 -9.64
C GLN A 43 11.78 -4.99 -10.42
N GLN A 44 11.09 -5.60 -11.36
CA GLN A 44 11.71 -6.62 -12.24
C GLN A 44 12.78 -6.01 -13.15
N TYR A 45 12.54 -4.80 -13.65
CA TYR A 45 13.54 -4.08 -14.47
C TYR A 45 14.70 -3.55 -13.62
N LEU A 46 14.47 -3.32 -12.33
CA LEU A 46 15.46 -2.82 -11.38
C LEU A 46 16.35 -3.94 -10.79
N LYS A 47 16.13 -5.20 -11.13
CA LYS A 47 16.95 -6.32 -10.64
C LYS A 47 18.43 -6.10 -10.94
N GLY A 48 19.23 -6.02 -9.86
CA GLY A 48 20.67 -5.80 -9.91
C GLY A 48 21.11 -4.35 -9.91
N GLN A 49 20.21 -3.36 -9.92
CA GLN A 49 20.52 -1.98 -9.62
C GLN A 49 20.27 -1.72 -8.13
N HIS A 50 21.22 -1.10 -7.45
CA HIS A 50 20.99 -0.62 -6.10
C HIS A 50 19.90 0.48 -6.16
N LEU A 51 18.83 0.29 -5.41
CA LEU A 51 17.77 1.29 -5.22
C LEU A 51 18.27 2.28 -4.16
N ASP A 52 19.31 3.00 -4.49
CA ASP A 52 19.91 4.06 -3.69
C ASP A 52 19.51 5.43 -4.23
N ASP A 53 20.13 6.48 -3.70
CA ASP A 53 19.95 7.88 -4.12
C ASP A 53 20.26 8.12 -5.62
N SER A 54 20.81 7.12 -6.32
CA SER A 54 21.13 7.18 -7.75
C SER A 54 19.96 6.77 -8.65
N PHE A 55 18.80 6.36 -8.10
CA PHE A 55 17.63 6.02 -8.90
C PHE A 55 17.12 7.26 -9.66
N ASP A 56 17.34 7.27 -10.96
CA ASP A 56 16.92 8.38 -11.82
C ASP A 56 15.44 8.26 -12.15
N VAL A 57 14.59 8.84 -11.29
CA VAL A 57 13.14 8.88 -11.46
C VAL A 57 12.74 9.54 -12.78
N LYS A 58 13.50 10.54 -13.29
CA LYS A 58 13.22 11.22 -14.57
C LYS A 58 13.27 10.26 -15.73
N LYS A 59 14.21 9.33 -15.70
CA LYS A 59 14.32 8.29 -16.72
C LYS A 59 13.10 7.36 -16.72
N TRP A 60 12.44 7.19 -15.56
CA TRP A 60 11.26 6.33 -15.41
C TRP A 60 9.94 7.06 -15.61
N SER A 61 9.86 8.37 -15.42
CA SER A 61 8.64 9.15 -15.62
C SER A 61 8.15 9.15 -17.08
N SER A 62 9.05 8.87 -18.03
CA SER A 62 8.69 8.68 -19.44
C SER A 62 8.27 7.24 -19.78
N GLN A 63 8.35 6.30 -18.85
CA GLN A 63 7.97 4.92 -19.10
C GLN A 63 6.46 4.73 -19.04
N THR A 64 5.97 3.87 -19.90
CA THR A 64 4.60 3.37 -19.88
C THR A 64 4.61 1.90 -19.48
N PHE A 65 3.59 1.48 -18.74
CA PHE A 65 3.41 0.10 -18.30
C PHE A 65 2.13 -0.46 -18.88
N THR A 66 2.23 -1.69 -19.35
CA THR A 66 1.11 -2.39 -19.98
C THR A 66 0.74 -3.62 -19.15
N PHE A 67 -0.52 -3.69 -18.74
CA PHE A 67 -1.11 -4.81 -18.00
C PHE A 67 -2.34 -5.32 -18.75
N LYS A 68 -2.73 -6.54 -18.44
CA LYS A 68 -4.08 -6.98 -18.78
C LYS A 68 -5.06 -6.51 -17.71
N LEU A 69 -6.19 -5.94 -18.13
CA LEU A 69 -7.19 -5.41 -17.20
C LEU A 69 -7.72 -6.46 -16.20
N ASN A 70 -7.73 -7.75 -16.58
CA ASN A 70 -8.11 -8.84 -15.70
C ASN A 70 -7.13 -9.07 -14.54
N GLU A 71 -5.87 -8.61 -14.64
CA GLU A 71 -4.90 -8.69 -13.54
C GLU A 71 -5.28 -7.81 -12.34
N LEU A 72 -6.12 -6.79 -12.58
CA LEU A 72 -6.67 -5.95 -11.52
C LEU A 72 -7.84 -6.61 -10.79
N LEU A 73 -8.39 -7.69 -11.33
CA LEU A 73 -9.57 -8.36 -10.79
C LEU A 73 -9.20 -9.40 -9.72
N ASP A 74 -10.18 -9.80 -8.91
CA ASP A 74 -10.05 -10.76 -7.81
C ASP A 74 -10.16 -12.21 -8.28
N GLY A 75 -9.37 -12.60 -9.26
CA GLY A 75 -9.42 -13.94 -9.84
C GLY A 75 -10.40 -14.09 -10.98
N ASP A 76 -10.49 -15.31 -11.55
CA ASP A 76 -11.11 -15.60 -12.84
C ASP A 76 -12.65 -15.43 -12.91
N ARG A 77 -13.30 -15.20 -11.78
CA ARG A 77 -14.76 -15.07 -11.70
C ARG A 77 -15.25 -13.65 -11.49
N ASP A 78 -14.35 -12.71 -11.27
CA ASP A 78 -14.74 -11.32 -11.08
C ASP A 78 -14.81 -10.63 -12.45
N GLU A 79 -15.96 -10.66 -13.07
CA GLU A 79 -16.26 -9.96 -14.32
C GLU A 79 -16.40 -8.42 -14.12
N ASN A 80 -15.90 -7.90 -13.01
CA ASN A 80 -16.01 -6.48 -12.66
C ASN A 80 -15.06 -5.56 -13.44
N TYR A 81 -14.87 -5.81 -14.73
CA TYR A 81 -14.16 -4.91 -15.64
C TYR A 81 -14.60 -3.46 -15.53
N THR A 82 -15.87 -3.23 -15.23
CA THR A 82 -16.42 -1.90 -14.99
C THR A 82 -15.76 -1.25 -13.76
N ARG A 83 -15.59 -1.99 -12.66
CA ARG A 83 -14.95 -1.48 -11.43
C ARG A 83 -13.46 -1.20 -11.65
N ALA A 84 -12.76 -2.08 -12.36
CA ALA A 84 -11.36 -1.84 -12.72
C ALA A 84 -11.19 -0.56 -13.56
N ARG A 85 -12.03 -0.35 -14.57
CA ARG A 85 -12.05 0.88 -15.36
C ARG A 85 -12.40 2.12 -14.54
N GLN A 86 -13.38 2.01 -13.65
CA GLN A 86 -13.75 3.11 -12.75
C GLN A 86 -12.61 3.48 -11.81
N ALA A 87 -11.82 2.50 -11.35
CA ALA A 87 -10.63 2.75 -10.54
C ALA A 87 -9.59 3.56 -11.32
N ILE A 88 -9.29 3.18 -12.55
CA ILE A 88 -8.36 3.91 -13.42
C ILE A 88 -8.85 5.34 -13.65
N GLN A 89 -10.12 5.51 -14.00
CA GLN A 89 -10.73 6.83 -14.16
C GLN A 89 -10.75 7.62 -12.86
N GLY A 90 -10.87 6.93 -11.71
CA GLY A 90 -10.78 7.53 -10.38
C GLY A 90 -9.41 8.11 -10.11
N LEU A 91 -8.34 7.38 -10.43
CA LEU A 91 -6.95 7.85 -10.27
C LEU A 91 -6.62 9.05 -11.17
N MET A 92 -7.19 9.12 -12.37
CA MET A 92 -7.06 10.29 -13.25
C MET A 92 -7.63 11.58 -12.64
N LYS A 93 -8.56 11.45 -11.68
CA LYS A 93 -9.25 12.58 -11.02
C LYS A 93 -8.75 12.84 -9.61
N LYS A 94 -7.88 11.98 -9.07
CA LYS A 94 -7.28 12.14 -7.75
C LYS A 94 -5.94 12.79 -7.88
N SER A 95 -5.66 13.73 -6.99
CA SER A 95 -4.35 14.34 -6.86
C SER A 95 -3.55 13.72 -5.72
N PHE A 96 -2.25 13.77 -5.89
CA PHE A 96 -1.26 13.46 -4.88
C PHE A 96 -0.59 14.78 -4.45
N PRO A 97 -0.78 15.21 -3.20
CA PRO A 97 -0.14 16.41 -2.69
C PRO A 97 1.34 16.15 -2.44
N PHE A 98 2.18 17.11 -2.78
CA PHE A 98 3.61 17.04 -2.52
C PHE A 98 4.17 18.37 -2.07
N ASN A 99 5.28 18.32 -1.35
CA ASN A 99 6.03 19.49 -0.93
C ASN A 99 7.45 19.38 -1.45
N PHE A 100 8.02 20.49 -1.90
CA PHE A 100 9.38 20.54 -2.40
C PHE A 100 10.11 21.82 -2.03
N GLY A 101 11.43 21.82 -2.24
CA GLY A 101 12.31 22.92 -1.85
C GLY A 101 12.76 22.85 -0.38
N GLU A 102 13.74 23.68 -0.04
CA GLU A 102 14.23 23.80 1.34
C GLU A 102 13.09 24.19 2.28
N ASN A 103 13.01 23.50 3.41
CA ASN A 103 11.95 23.68 4.43
C ASN A 103 10.52 23.50 3.90
N LYS A 104 10.32 22.71 2.84
CA LYS A 104 9.00 22.50 2.22
C LYS A 104 8.33 23.80 1.80
N LYS A 105 9.10 24.74 1.28
CA LYS A 105 8.66 26.10 0.93
C LYS A 105 7.55 26.12 -0.13
N PHE A 106 7.52 25.11 -0.98
CA PHE A 106 6.55 25.01 -2.07
C PHE A 106 5.66 23.79 -1.86
N GLU A 107 4.38 23.94 -2.12
CA GLU A 107 3.40 22.87 -2.15
C GLU A 107 2.75 22.78 -3.53
N GLY A 108 2.32 21.60 -3.89
CA GLY A 108 1.66 21.37 -5.16
C GLY A 108 0.87 20.07 -5.15
N GLU A 109 0.17 19.81 -6.24
CA GLU A 109 -0.57 18.57 -6.46
C GLU A 109 -0.37 18.09 -7.89
N VAL A 110 -0.24 16.78 -8.07
CA VAL A 110 -0.22 16.11 -9.37
C VAL A 110 -1.28 15.03 -9.41
N ASN A 111 -1.81 14.72 -10.57
CA ASN A 111 -2.71 13.58 -10.70
C ASN A 111 -1.94 12.28 -10.56
N PHE A 112 -2.55 11.25 -9.98
CA PHE A 112 -1.92 9.93 -9.86
C PHE A 112 -1.58 9.31 -11.22
N LEU A 113 -2.42 9.51 -12.22
CA LEU A 113 -2.16 9.07 -13.59
C LEU A 113 -2.18 10.26 -14.54
N ASN A 114 -1.16 10.35 -15.41
CA ASN A 114 -1.13 11.33 -16.50
C ASN A 114 -2.05 10.92 -17.65
N GLY A 115 -2.22 9.62 -17.87
CA GLY A 115 -3.09 9.09 -18.90
C GLY A 115 -3.12 7.57 -18.92
N TYR A 116 -4.05 7.03 -19.70
CA TYR A 116 -4.10 5.61 -20.00
C TYR A 116 -4.63 5.36 -21.41
N ILE A 117 -4.24 4.24 -21.99
CA ILE A 117 -4.77 3.69 -23.23
C ILE A 117 -5.31 2.29 -22.93
N TYR A 118 -6.53 2.01 -23.36
CA TYR A 118 -7.14 0.69 -23.20
C TYR A 118 -7.50 0.11 -24.56
N GLU A 119 -6.89 -1.02 -24.88
CA GLU A 119 -7.23 -1.78 -26.06
C GLU A 119 -8.34 -2.79 -25.78
N LYS A 120 -9.50 -2.59 -26.44
CA LYS A 120 -10.71 -3.38 -26.15
C LYS A 120 -10.59 -4.84 -26.57
N ARG A 121 -9.77 -5.15 -27.60
CA ARG A 121 -9.66 -6.53 -28.11
C ARG A 121 -8.73 -7.39 -27.26
N SER A 122 -7.56 -6.90 -26.94
CA SER A 122 -6.56 -7.61 -26.11
C SER A 122 -6.85 -7.52 -24.63
N GLY A 123 -7.64 -6.51 -24.21
CA GLY A 123 -7.84 -6.20 -22.79
C GLY A 123 -6.64 -5.52 -22.16
N GLU A 124 -5.70 -5.04 -22.96
CA GLU A 124 -4.48 -4.38 -22.48
C GLU A 124 -4.75 -2.95 -22.05
N LEU A 125 -4.13 -2.60 -20.94
CA LEU A 125 -4.16 -1.28 -20.34
C LEU A 125 -2.74 -0.75 -20.25
N THR A 126 -2.44 0.31 -20.99
CA THR A 126 -1.19 1.05 -20.90
C THR A 126 -1.41 2.31 -20.07
N ILE A 127 -0.58 2.53 -19.06
CA ILE A 127 -0.65 3.71 -18.17
C ILE A 127 0.65 4.49 -18.17
N SER A 128 0.55 5.79 -17.88
CA SER A 128 1.69 6.65 -17.58
C SER A 128 1.46 7.42 -16.28
N LEU A 129 2.50 7.54 -15.48
CA LEU A 129 2.51 8.24 -14.19
C LEU A 129 3.30 9.53 -14.29
N ASP A 130 2.97 10.46 -13.40
CA ASP A 130 3.79 11.65 -13.16
C ASP A 130 5.10 11.27 -12.46
N GLU A 131 6.17 12.05 -12.72
CA GLU A 131 7.49 11.87 -12.10
C GLU A 131 7.44 11.92 -10.59
N ILE A 132 6.59 12.79 -10.03
CA ILE A 132 6.44 12.95 -8.58
C ILE A 132 5.79 11.72 -7.97
N VAL A 133 4.78 11.15 -8.64
CA VAL A 133 4.15 9.89 -8.20
C VAL A 133 5.15 8.74 -8.27
N TRP A 134 5.92 8.64 -9.35
CA TRP A 134 7.02 7.67 -9.45
C TRP A 134 8.02 7.80 -8.30
N SER A 135 8.45 9.03 -8.02
CA SER A 135 9.35 9.30 -6.90
C SER A 135 8.77 8.81 -5.57
N ALA A 136 7.49 9.04 -5.32
CA ALA A 136 6.85 8.59 -4.09
C ALA A 136 6.73 7.05 -3.99
N LEU A 137 6.55 6.37 -5.12
CA LEU A 137 6.48 4.89 -5.17
C LEU A 137 7.83 4.23 -4.89
N PHE A 138 8.94 4.89 -5.25
CA PHE A 138 10.29 4.32 -5.23
C PHE A 138 11.28 5.11 -4.37
N ASN A 139 10.79 5.99 -3.48
CA ASN A 139 11.65 6.70 -2.53
C ASN A 139 12.11 5.77 -1.41
N PHE A 140 13.03 4.86 -1.73
CA PHE A 140 13.60 3.93 -0.76
C PHE A 140 14.59 4.58 0.20
N ALA A 141 15.13 5.77 -0.13
CA ALA A 141 15.96 6.57 0.77
C ALA A 141 15.21 6.95 2.06
N SER A 142 13.88 7.10 1.99
CA SER A 142 13.02 7.33 3.18
C SER A 142 12.67 6.05 3.94
N GLY A 143 13.27 4.92 3.58
CA GLY A 143 13.00 3.60 4.11
C GLY A 143 11.97 2.83 3.29
N PHE A 144 12.02 1.52 3.40
CA PHE A 144 11.12 0.59 2.73
C PHE A 144 10.93 -0.67 3.57
N GLN A 145 9.91 -1.46 3.21
CA GLN A 145 9.62 -2.76 3.80
C GLN A 145 9.43 -3.79 2.68
N TYR A 146 10.00 -4.96 2.83
CA TYR A 146 9.62 -6.10 2.00
C TYR A 146 8.26 -6.62 2.45
N VAL A 147 7.47 -7.09 1.51
CA VAL A 147 6.16 -7.71 1.77
C VAL A 147 5.86 -8.76 0.70
N ASP A 148 5.02 -9.72 1.04
CA ASP A 148 4.46 -10.64 0.05
C ASP A 148 3.42 -9.90 -0.80
N LEU A 149 3.68 -9.79 -2.09
CA LEU A 149 2.80 -9.13 -3.06
C LEU A 149 1.40 -9.76 -3.07
N TYR A 150 1.33 -11.09 -2.98
CA TYR A 150 0.04 -11.77 -3.02
C TYR A 150 -0.86 -11.35 -1.86
N VAL A 151 -0.34 -11.31 -0.64
CA VAL A 151 -1.08 -10.84 0.54
C VAL A 151 -1.57 -9.41 0.32
N CYS A 152 -0.72 -8.53 -0.20
CA CYS A 152 -1.10 -7.15 -0.49
C CYS A 152 -2.19 -7.03 -1.57
N LEU A 153 -2.15 -7.88 -2.60
CA LEU A 153 -3.17 -7.92 -3.65
C LEU A 153 -4.52 -8.47 -3.14
N MET A 154 -4.48 -9.39 -2.19
CA MET A 154 -5.70 -9.98 -1.59
C MET A 154 -6.34 -9.09 -0.53
N ALA A 155 -5.59 -8.16 0.08
CA ALA A 155 -6.09 -7.28 1.13
C ALA A 155 -7.18 -6.32 0.61
N ASP A 156 -8.35 -6.34 1.25
CA ASP A 156 -9.45 -5.41 1.00
C ASP A 156 -9.25 -4.08 1.74
N GLN A 157 -8.75 -4.17 2.98
CA GLN A 157 -8.51 -3.01 3.84
C GLN A 157 -7.14 -2.37 3.56
N PRO A 158 -7.03 -1.05 3.38
CA PRO A 158 -5.75 -0.39 3.19
C PRO A 158 -4.83 -0.53 4.41
N TYR A 159 -5.42 -0.62 5.59
CA TYR A 159 -4.68 -0.73 6.83
C TYR A 159 -4.04 -2.09 7.04
N SER A 160 -4.58 -3.16 6.45
CA SER A 160 -3.98 -4.49 6.51
C SER A 160 -2.60 -4.51 5.86
N ILE A 161 -2.42 -3.86 4.72
CA ILE A 161 -1.12 -3.75 4.05
C ILE A 161 -0.13 -2.97 4.93
N TYR A 162 -0.59 -1.87 5.56
CA TYR A 162 0.23 -1.08 6.47
C TYR A 162 0.72 -1.93 7.66
N PHE A 163 -0.19 -2.63 8.35
CA PHE A 163 0.19 -3.47 9.48
C PHE A 163 1.04 -4.66 9.03
N TYR A 164 0.73 -5.25 7.89
CA TYR A 164 1.53 -6.33 7.32
C TYR A 164 2.97 -5.89 7.05
N SER A 165 3.16 -4.72 6.45
CA SER A 165 4.51 -4.18 6.21
C SER A 165 5.30 -3.94 7.50
N LEU A 166 4.63 -3.60 8.60
CA LEU A 166 5.30 -3.39 9.89
C LEU A 166 5.79 -4.69 10.54
N ILE A 167 5.05 -5.79 10.34
CA ILE A 167 5.34 -7.07 11.02
C ILE A 167 6.06 -8.07 10.12
N TYR A 168 6.32 -7.72 8.86
CA TYR A 168 6.87 -8.67 7.89
C TYR A 168 8.25 -9.18 8.32
N ASP A 169 9.14 -8.26 8.68
CA ASP A 169 10.51 -8.55 9.11
C ASP A 169 10.74 -8.36 10.62
N GLN A 170 9.70 -7.94 11.37
CA GLN A 170 9.81 -7.65 12.79
C GLN A 170 8.89 -8.54 13.61
N ASP A 171 9.43 -9.11 14.69
CA ASP A 171 8.64 -9.92 15.61
C ASP A 171 7.78 -9.09 16.56
N GLU A 172 8.22 -7.88 16.86
CA GLU A 172 7.52 -6.99 17.78
C GLU A 172 7.74 -5.52 17.39
N ILE A 173 6.70 -4.73 17.42
CA ILE A 173 6.78 -3.27 17.24
C ILE A 173 5.84 -2.55 18.19
N THR A 174 6.31 -1.47 18.80
CA THR A 174 5.50 -0.57 19.64
C THR A 174 5.28 0.75 18.93
N ILE A 175 4.02 1.17 18.82
CA ILE A 175 3.64 2.41 18.13
C ILE A 175 2.75 3.25 19.04
N GLY A 176 3.07 4.55 19.14
CA GLY A 176 2.21 5.51 19.81
C GLY A 176 0.87 5.69 19.08
N ILE A 177 -0.21 5.83 19.83
CA ILE A 177 -1.57 5.99 19.27
C ILE A 177 -1.65 7.20 18.32
N ASP A 178 -1.03 8.31 18.68
CA ASP A 178 -1.09 9.54 17.88
C ASP A 178 -0.26 9.41 16.61
N THR A 179 0.93 8.79 16.72
CA THR A 179 1.77 8.46 15.55
C THR A 179 1.02 7.53 14.58
N LEU A 180 0.28 6.57 15.11
CA LEU A 180 -0.52 5.66 14.28
C LEU A 180 -1.65 6.40 13.55
N ARG A 181 -2.36 7.32 14.23
CA ARG A 181 -3.38 8.16 13.60
C ARG A 181 -2.84 9.01 12.46
N GLU A 182 -1.68 9.61 12.69
CA GLU A 182 -0.98 10.44 11.72
C GLU A 182 -0.59 9.61 10.48
N ARG A 183 0.10 8.49 10.69
CA ARG A 183 0.55 7.60 9.62
C ARG A 183 -0.60 7.00 8.79
N LEU A 184 -1.72 6.69 9.43
CA LEU A 184 -2.91 6.18 8.75
C LEU A 184 -3.80 7.30 8.20
N LYS A 185 -3.40 8.56 8.32
CA LYS A 185 -4.13 9.75 7.83
C LYS A 185 -5.59 9.78 8.28
N LEU A 186 -5.83 9.38 9.52
CA LEU A 186 -7.19 9.28 10.07
C LEU A 186 -7.82 10.64 10.40
N GLY A 187 -7.04 11.71 10.42
CA GLY A 187 -7.50 13.05 10.78
C GLY A 187 -8.13 13.06 12.18
N GLY A 188 -9.29 13.69 12.31
CA GLY A 188 -10.05 13.71 13.57
C GLY A 188 -10.89 12.45 13.86
N LYS A 189 -10.80 11.39 13.04
CA LYS A 189 -11.53 10.13 13.24
C LYS A 189 -10.91 9.32 14.37
N TYR A 190 -11.74 8.52 15.04
CA TYR A 190 -11.30 7.58 16.10
C TYR A 190 -10.47 8.25 17.21
N LYS A 191 -10.98 9.38 17.73
CA LYS A 191 -10.34 10.11 18.85
C LYS A 191 -10.12 9.24 20.09
N ASN A 192 -11.02 8.28 20.35
CA ASN A 192 -10.84 7.29 21.39
C ASN A 192 -9.93 6.15 20.87
N GLY A 193 -8.89 5.80 21.64
CA GLY A 193 -7.98 4.71 21.30
C GLY A 193 -8.67 3.35 21.17
N ASN A 194 -9.73 3.09 21.96
CA ASN A 194 -10.52 1.85 21.83
C ASN A 194 -11.27 1.79 20.49
N ASP A 195 -11.76 2.91 19.99
CA ASP A 195 -12.41 2.97 18.67
C ASP A 195 -11.41 2.73 17.53
N LEU A 196 -10.19 3.25 17.67
CA LEU A 196 -9.10 2.97 16.73
C LEU A 196 -8.79 1.46 16.69
N ILE A 197 -8.66 0.83 17.84
CA ILE A 197 -8.42 -0.60 17.91
C ILE A 197 -9.55 -1.37 17.23
N LYS A 198 -10.79 -1.16 17.64
CA LYS A 198 -11.95 -1.93 17.18
C LYS A 198 -12.29 -1.71 15.69
N LYS A 199 -12.07 -0.49 15.17
CA LYS A 199 -12.51 -0.12 13.82
C LYS A 199 -11.41 -0.11 12.77
N VAL A 200 -10.13 -0.16 13.21
CA VAL A 200 -8.98 -0.10 12.30
C VAL A 200 -8.06 -1.30 12.50
N ILE A 201 -7.60 -1.54 13.74
CA ILE A 201 -6.54 -2.52 13.98
C ILE A 201 -7.10 -3.95 13.99
N GLU A 202 -8.16 -4.21 14.74
CA GLU A 202 -8.79 -5.55 14.80
C GLU A 202 -9.33 -6.02 13.44
N PRO A 203 -10.00 -5.17 12.62
CA PRO A 203 -10.40 -5.57 11.28
C PRO A 203 -9.20 -5.92 10.38
N ALA A 204 -8.12 -5.15 10.44
CA ALA A 204 -6.90 -5.46 9.70
C ALA A 204 -6.25 -6.76 10.17
N GLN A 205 -6.20 -7.00 11.49
CA GLN A 205 -5.72 -8.26 12.07
C GLN A 205 -6.53 -9.45 11.55
N LYS A 206 -7.88 -9.37 11.64
CA LYS A 206 -8.77 -10.44 11.19
C LYS A 206 -8.62 -10.75 9.71
N GLU A 207 -8.42 -9.73 8.90
CA GLU A 207 -8.17 -9.92 7.48
C GLU A 207 -6.84 -10.64 7.26
N LEU A 208 -5.75 -10.20 7.90
CA LEU A 208 -4.46 -10.86 7.81
C LEU A 208 -4.51 -12.30 8.32
N ASP A 209 -5.27 -12.59 9.36
CA ASP A 209 -5.50 -13.96 9.85
C ASP A 209 -6.11 -14.87 8.78
N SER A 210 -6.82 -14.33 7.80
CA SER A 210 -7.48 -15.10 6.74
C SER A 210 -6.71 -15.21 5.44
N ILE A 211 -5.83 -14.23 5.14
CA ILE A 211 -5.17 -14.14 3.83
C ILE A 211 -3.65 -14.29 3.88
N SER A 212 -3.04 -14.23 5.06
CA SER A 212 -1.59 -14.16 5.23
C SER A 212 -1.07 -15.30 6.10
N PRO A 213 0.13 -15.86 5.80
CA PRO A 213 0.79 -16.79 6.70
C PRO A 213 1.33 -16.11 7.97
N ARG A 214 1.37 -14.78 8.01
CA ARG A 214 1.86 -13.98 9.14
C ARG A 214 0.86 -12.88 9.50
N SER A 215 0.51 -12.81 10.77
CA SER A 215 -0.39 -11.81 11.33
C SER A 215 0.18 -11.32 12.66
N PHE A 216 -0.62 -10.62 13.47
CA PHE A 216 -0.16 -10.07 14.75
C PHE A 216 -1.19 -10.26 15.86
N SER A 217 -0.71 -10.18 17.09
CA SER A 217 -1.53 -9.97 18.29
C SER A 217 -1.35 -8.54 18.79
N ILE A 218 -2.35 -8.04 19.53
CA ILE A 218 -2.39 -6.67 20.03
C ILE A 218 -2.24 -6.68 21.53
N GLU A 219 -1.27 -5.91 22.05
CA GLU A 219 -1.12 -5.62 23.46
C GLU A 219 -1.25 -4.11 23.65
N ILE A 220 -2.03 -3.69 24.66
CA ILE A 220 -2.36 -2.29 24.89
C ILE A 220 -1.57 -1.78 26.10
N GLU A 221 -0.79 -0.74 25.88
CA GLU A 221 -0.09 -0.05 26.96
C GLU A 221 -0.86 1.21 27.37
N LYS A 222 -1.26 1.23 28.64
CA LYS A 222 -1.94 2.37 29.29
C LYS A 222 -1.04 2.97 30.35
N GLU A 223 -1.23 4.24 30.63
CA GLU A 223 -0.66 4.82 31.85
C GLU A 223 -1.25 4.15 33.10
N LYS A 224 -0.49 4.11 34.19
CA LYS A 224 -0.90 3.40 35.45
C LYS A 224 -2.10 3.99 36.15
N LYS A 225 -2.75 5.04 35.66
CA LYS A 225 -3.93 5.68 36.24
C LYS A 225 -5.23 5.02 35.73
N ARG A 226 -6.18 4.80 36.64
CA ARG A 226 -7.52 4.31 36.27
C ARG A 226 -8.20 5.25 35.27
N GLY A 227 -8.64 4.73 34.13
CA GLY A 227 -9.26 5.53 33.05
C GLY A 227 -8.27 6.24 32.12
N ALA A 228 -6.97 5.99 32.27
CA ALA A 228 -5.96 6.60 31.43
C ALA A 228 -6.15 6.22 29.94
N PRO A 229 -5.89 7.17 29.02
CA PRO A 229 -5.94 6.89 27.61
C PRO A 229 -4.89 5.85 27.21
N ILE A 230 -5.15 5.16 26.11
CA ILE A 230 -4.16 4.27 25.50
C ILE A 230 -3.04 5.15 24.94
N LYS A 231 -1.82 4.86 25.37
CA LYS A 231 -0.63 5.60 24.93
C LYS A 231 0.05 4.92 23.74
N ASN A 232 0.29 3.62 23.88
CA ASN A 232 0.96 2.82 22.86
C ASN A 232 0.17 1.55 22.59
N ILE A 233 0.41 1.01 21.41
CA ILE A 233 -0.03 -0.32 21.01
C ILE A 233 1.24 -1.08 20.63
N LYS A 234 1.36 -2.28 21.18
CA LYS A 234 2.40 -3.23 20.86
C LYS A 234 1.79 -4.30 19.97
N LEU A 235 2.36 -4.48 18.79
CA LEU A 235 2.02 -5.54 17.86
C LEU A 235 3.08 -6.62 17.97
N ARG A 236 2.67 -7.86 18.19
CA ARG A 236 3.56 -9.03 18.15
C ARG A 236 3.19 -9.89 16.97
N ALA A 237 4.15 -10.09 16.07
CA ALA A 237 3.96 -10.95 14.92
C ALA A 237 3.71 -12.40 15.37
N ARG A 238 2.87 -13.09 14.62
CA ARG A 238 2.56 -14.51 14.82
C ARG A 238 2.37 -15.19 13.47
N ASN A 239 2.83 -16.44 13.36
CA ASN A 239 2.56 -17.26 12.20
C ASN A 239 1.14 -17.82 12.30
N ILE A 240 0.44 -17.82 11.19
CA ILE A 240 -0.87 -18.46 11.03
C ILE A 240 -0.63 -19.85 10.43
N GLN A 241 -1.16 -20.89 11.08
CA GLN A 241 -1.07 -22.28 10.63
C GLN A 241 -2.13 -22.57 9.56
#